data_bc82d76746a657c1cf05faad09d67897
#
_entry.id   bc82d76746a657c1cf05faad09d67897
#
_cell.length_a   1.000
_cell.length_b   1.000
_cell.length_c   1.000
_cell.angle_alpha   90.00
_cell.angle_beta   90.00
_cell.angle_gamma   90.00
#
_symmetry.space_group_name_H-M   'P 1'
#
loop_
_entity.id
_entity.type
_entity.pdbx_description
1 polymer ?
#
loop_
_entity_poly.entity_id
_entity_poly.type
_entity_poly.pdbx_seq_one_letter_code
_entity_poly.pdbx_strand_id
1 'polypeptide(L)'
;MKVLKDPDQVLRIMDAKLDEFHKRTPETDWKEAARISGQEDAIGSIAFHIRHAIEDHGYFGVEDMECVYDYVDDAKEKDYEYPNPRDTWFMKGIAEGAAWALKEIEKRVEG
;
A
#
# COMPACT_ATOMS: atom_id res chain seq x y z
N MET A 1 -21.57 9.98 1.20
CA MET A 1 -20.70 8.98 1.78
C MET A 1 -19.75 8.43 0.71
N LYS A 2 -18.46 8.46 0.97
CA LYS A 2 -17.46 7.96 0.00
C LYS A 2 -17.41 6.44 0.04
N VAL A 3 -17.57 5.81 -1.11
CA VAL A 3 -17.51 4.35 -1.22
C VAL A 3 -16.61 4.00 -2.39
N LEU A 4 -15.81 2.97 -2.22
CA LEU A 4 -14.96 2.47 -3.30
C LEU A 4 -15.86 1.76 -4.32
N LYS A 5 -15.85 2.26 -5.55
CA LYS A 5 -16.81 1.85 -6.58
C LYS A 5 -16.63 0.42 -7.05
N ASP A 6 -15.38 0.01 -7.24
CA ASP A 6 -15.05 -1.33 -7.72
C ASP A 6 -13.84 -1.87 -6.96
N PRO A 7 -14.05 -2.42 -5.75
CA PRO A 7 -12.94 -2.93 -4.96
C PRO A 7 -12.18 -4.07 -5.65
N ASP A 8 -12.88 -4.89 -6.44
CA ASP A 8 -12.21 -5.98 -7.16
C ASP A 8 -11.23 -5.46 -8.20
N GLN A 9 -11.56 -4.37 -8.88
CA GLN A 9 -10.66 -3.75 -9.84
C GLN A 9 -9.40 -3.21 -9.14
N VAL A 10 -9.58 -2.57 -7.99
CA VAL A 10 -8.45 -2.05 -7.21
C VAL A 10 -7.56 -3.18 -6.73
N LEU A 11 -8.16 -4.28 -6.26
CA LEU A 11 -7.41 -5.46 -5.84
C LEU A 11 -6.61 -6.06 -6.99
N ARG A 12 -7.20 -6.15 -8.19
CA ARG A 12 -6.48 -6.63 -9.37
C ARG A 12 -5.29 -5.75 -9.71
N ILE A 13 -5.44 -4.43 -9.60
CA ILE A 13 -4.35 -3.48 -9.85
C ILE A 13 -3.23 -3.66 -8.83
N MET A 14 -3.58 -3.82 -7.55
CA MET A 14 -2.59 -4.04 -6.49
C MET A 14 -1.89 -5.39 -6.66
N ASP A 15 -2.63 -6.45 -6.96
CA ASP A 15 -2.06 -7.77 -7.20
C ASP A 15 -1.12 -7.77 -8.42
N ALA A 16 -1.48 -7.06 -9.48
CA ALA A 16 -0.63 -6.92 -10.67
C ALA A 16 0.68 -6.19 -10.32
N LYS A 17 0.60 -5.17 -9.46
CA LYS A 17 1.79 -4.43 -9.01
C LYS A 17 2.71 -5.32 -8.18
N LEU A 18 2.14 -6.13 -7.29
CA LEU A 18 2.91 -7.09 -6.48
C LEU A 18 3.57 -8.15 -7.37
N ASP A 19 2.84 -8.66 -8.37
CA ASP A 19 3.38 -9.61 -9.34
C ASP A 19 4.55 -9.00 -10.13
N GLU A 20 4.43 -7.73 -10.50
CA GLU A 20 5.49 -7.00 -11.20
C GLU A 20 6.78 -6.99 -10.36
N PHE A 21 6.67 -6.73 -9.05
CA PHE A 21 7.82 -6.79 -8.15
C PHE A 21 8.42 -8.18 -8.07
N HIS A 22 7.58 -9.22 -7.97
CA HIS A 22 8.03 -10.60 -7.85
C HIS A 22 8.73 -11.11 -9.12
N LYS A 23 8.37 -10.57 -10.29
CA LYS A 23 8.97 -10.96 -11.58
C LYS A 23 10.27 -10.24 -11.88
N ARG A 24 10.63 -9.23 -11.08
CA ARG A 24 11.87 -8.49 -11.29
C ARG A 24 13.08 -9.38 -11.01
N THR A 25 14.16 -9.14 -11.77
CA THR A 25 15.45 -9.70 -11.45
C THR A 25 15.85 -9.25 -10.05
N PRO A 26 16.37 -10.15 -9.20
CA PRO A 26 16.79 -9.75 -7.87
C PRO A 26 17.73 -8.55 -7.92
N GLU A 27 17.41 -7.55 -7.11
CA GLU A 27 18.20 -6.32 -7.05
C GLU A 27 19.50 -6.55 -6.30
N THR A 28 20.62 -6.14 -6.88
CA THR A 28 21.93 -6.26 -6.25
C THR A 28 22.21 -5.10 -5.31
N ASP A 29 21.57 -3.95 -5.52
CA ASP A 29 21.66 -2.81 -4.62
C ASP A 29 20.73 -3.06 -3.41
N TRP A 30 21.34 -3.23 -2.25
CA TRP A 30 20.60 -3.52 -1.02
C TRP A 30 19.62 -2.39 -0.63
N LYS A 31 19.92 -1.14 -0.99
CA LYS A 31 19.03 -0.01 -0.72
C LYS A 31 17.74 -0.14 -1.51
N GLU A 32 17.88 -0.40 -2.81
CA GLU A 32 16.74 -0.57 -3.69
C GLU A 32 15.93 -1.82 -3.31
N ALA A 33 16.62 -2.91 -2.95
CA ALA A 33 15.96 -4.12 -2.48
C ALA A 33 15.12 -3.87 -1.22
N ALA A 34 15.66 -3.13 -0.26
CA ALA A 34 14.94 -2.78 0.97
C ALA A 34 13.73 -1.89 0.66
N ARG A 35 13.89 -0.91 -0.23
CA ARG A 35 12.81 -0.01 -0.64
C ARG A 35 11.67 -0.78 -1.32
N ILE A 36 12.00 -1.68 -2.24
CA ILE A 36 11.01 -2.52 -2.93
C ILE A 36 10.27 -3.40 -1.92
N SER A 37 10.99 -4.01 -0.97
CA SER A 37 10.36 -4.81 0.09
C SER A 37 9.38 -3.98 0.90
N GLY A 38 9.70 -2.73 1.20
CA GLY A 38 8.79 -1.81 1.88
C GLY A 38 7.55 -1.50 1.06
N GLN A 39 7.70 -1.28 -0.24
CA GLN A 39 6.57 -1.04 -1.14
C GLN A 39 5.64 -2.25 -1.20
N GLU A 40 6.21 -3.45 -1.32
CA GLU A 40 5.43 -4.70 -1.30
C GLU A 40 4.64 -4.86 -0.01
N ASP A 41 5.29 -4.59 1.13
CA ASP A 41 4.67 -4.70 2.44
C ASP A 41 3.47 -3.75 2.56
N ALA A 42 3.64 -2.50 2.17
CA ALA A 42 2.58 -1.48 2.25
C ALA A 42 1.40 -1.79 1.33
N ILE A 43 1.68 -2.13 0.07
CA ILE A 43 0.64 -2.45 -0.90
C ILE A 43 -0.11 -3.71 -0.47
N GLY A 44 0.60 -4.73 -0.01
CA GLY A 44 0.01 -5.97 0.48
C GLY A 44 -0.88 -5.73 1.70
N SER A 45 -0.45 -4.87 2.63
CA SER A 45 -1.23 -4.54 3.82
C SER A 45 -2.54 -3.82 3.47
N ILE A 46 -2.49 -2.86 2.53
CA ILE A 46 -3.68 -2.14 2.09
C ILE A 46 -4.61 -3.07 1.32
N ALA A 47 -4.08 -3.91 0.43
CA ALA A 47 -4.88 -4.91 -0.30
C ALA A 47 -5.57 -5.87 0.67
N PHE A 48 -4.86 -6.33 1.69
CA PHE A 48 -5.43 -7.18 2.73
C PHE A 48 -6.59 -6.47 3.44
N HIS A 49 -6.42 -5.20 3.76
CA HIS A 49 -7.47 -4.41 4.42
C HIS A 49 -8.72 -4.30 3.55
N ILE A 50 -8.55 -4.08 2.24
CA ILE A 50 -9.68 -4.03 1.31
C ILE A 50 -10.41 -5.38 1.25
N ARG A 51 -9.68 -6.48 1.11
CA ARG A 51 -10.27 -7.83 1.09
C ARG A 51 -11.04 -8.11 2.36
N HIS A 52 -10.46 -7.76 3.51
CA HIS A 52 -11.08 -8.01 4.80
C HIS A 52 -12.37 -7.22 4.97
N ALA A 53 -12.41 -5.97 4.53
CA ALA A 53 -13.61 -5.15 4.56
C ALA A 53 -14.73 -5.75 3.70
N ILE A 54 -14.39 -6.24 2.50
CA ILE A 54 -15.36 -6.87 1.60
C ILE A 54 -15.90 -8.17 2.20
N GLU A 55 -15.04 -9.00 2.77
CA GLU A 55 -15.45 -10.25 3.42
C GLU A 55 -16.32 -9.99 4.65
N ASP A 56 -16.00 -8.95 5.41
CA ASP A 56 -16.66 -8.64 6.68
C ASP A 56 -18.02 -8.00 6.48
N HIS A 57 -18.15 -7.00 5.60
CA HIS A 57 -19.40 -6.27 5.42
C HIS A 57 -19.78 -5.97 3.97
N GLY A 58 -19.05 -6.49 2.99
CA GLY A 58 -19.43 -6.45 1.59
C GLY A 58 -19.13 -5.17 0.83
N TYR A 59 -18.51 -4.19 1.46
CA TYR A 59 -18.16 -2.91 0.82
C TYR A 59 -16.90 -2.30 1.45
N PHE A 60 -16.37 -1.28 0.78
CA PHE A 60 -15.25 -0.50 1.31
C PHE A 60 -15.72 0.95 1.43
N GLY A 61 -16.06 1.37 2.62
CA GLY A 61 -16.72 2.66 2.89
C GLY A 61 -15.83 3.67 3.60
N VAL A 62 -16.50 4.68 4.18
CA VAL A 62 -15.83 5.82 4.84
C VAL A 62 -14.89 5.39 5.96
N GLU A 63 -15.33 4.49 6.83
CA GLU A 63 -14.51 4.03 7.95
C GLU A 63 -13.27 3.29 7.47
N ASP A 64 -13.42 2.48 6.41
CA ASP A 64 -12.31 1.75 5.80
C ASP A 64 -11.33 2.72 5.16
N MET A 65 -11.81 3.78 4.52
CA MET A 65 -10.96 4.84 3.96
C MET A 65 -10.17 5.56 5.05
N GLU A 66 -10.79 5.83 6.20
CA GLU A 66 -10.10 6.44 7.32
C GLU A 66 -8.92 5.61 7.80
N CYS A 67 -9.10 4.28 7.86
CA CYS A 67 -8.02 3.36 8.21
C CYS A 67 -6.86 3.45 7.21
N VAL A 68 -7.16 3.55 5.92
CA VAL A 68 -6.12 3.69 4.90
C VAL A 68 -5.40 5.03 5.03
N TYR A 69 -6.15 6.13 5.23
CA TYR A 69 -5.55 7.44 5.46
C TYR A 69 -4.62 7.43 6.68
N ASP A 70 -5.07 6.83 7.78
CA ASP A 70 -4.26 6.73 9.00
C ASP A 70 -2.98 5.93 8.75
N TYR A 71 -3.09 4.83 8.00
CA TYR A 71 -1.93 4.02 7.64
C TYR A 71 -0.94 4.82 6.80
N VAL A 72 -1.42 5.56 5.81
CA VAL A 72 -0.56 6.38 4.94
C VAL A 72 0.11 7.51 5.72
N ASP A 73 -0.64 8.19 6.59
CA ASP A 73 -0.10 9.26 7.41
C ASP A 73 0.95 8.75 8.38
N ASP A 74 0.70 7.60 9.02
CA ASP A 74 1.65 6.95 9.91
C ASP A 74 2.94 6.58 9.16
N ALA A 75 2.80 6.04 7.95
CA ALA A 75 3.94 5.67 7.11
C ALA A 75 4.79 6.91 6.76
N LYS A 76 4.15 8.03 6.45
CA LYS A 76 4.86 9.29 6.18
C LYS A 76 5.61 9.80 7.40
N GLU A 77 5.00 9.72 8.58
CA GLU A 77 5.63 10.15 9.83
C GLU A 77 6.85 9.30 10.16
N LYS A 78 6.83 8.03 9.79
CA LYS A 78 7.92 7.09 10.05
C LYS A 78 8.99 7.08 8.96
N ASP A 79 8.84 7.88 7.91
CA ASP A 79 9.83 8.03 6.84
C ASP A 79 10.91 9.02 7.26
N TYR A 80 11.82 8.55 8.13
CA TYR A 80 12.96 9.32 8.62
C TYR A 80 14.19 8.40 8.67
N GLU A 81 15.32 8.95 9.05
CA GLU A 81 16.58 8.21 9.11
C GLU A 81 16.65 7.36 10.38
N TYR A 82 16.84 6.06 10.22
CA TYR A 82 17.01 5.10 11.31
C TYR A 82 18.47 4.77 11.53
N PRO A 83 18.85 4.28 12.75
CA PRO A 83 20.22 3.84 12.99
C PRO A 83 20.69 2.76 12.03
N ASN A 84 19.80 1.81 11.66
CA ASN A 84 20.09 0.81 10.64
C ASN A 84 19.69 1.36 9.26
N PRO A 85 20.67 1.55 8.34
CA PRO A 85 20.34 2.09 7.00
C PRO A 85 19.31 1.26 6.22
N ARG A 86 19.28 -0.05 6.43
CA ARG A 86 18.28 -0.91 5.79
C ARG A 86 16.88 -0.53 6.22
N ASP A 87 16.68 -0.24 7.51
CA ASP A 87 15.38 0.19 8.02
C ASP A 87 14.96 1.53 7.41
N THR A 88 15.90 2.44 7.22
CA THR A 88 15.65 3.74 6.57
C THR A 88 15.06 3.53 5.17
N TRP A 89 15.68 2.69 4.36
CA TRP A 89 15.21 2.45 2.99
C TRP A 89 13.91 1.64 2.95
N PHE A 90 13.76 0.68 3.86
CA PHE A 90 12.53 -0.10 3.99
C PHE A 90 11.34 0.82 4.35
N MET A 91 11.50 1.68 5.35
CA MET A 91 10.43 2.59 5.77
C MET A 91 10.09 3.61 4.69
N LYS A 92 11.08 4.06 3.93
CA LYS A 92 10.85 4.90 2.75
C LYS A 92 9.98 4.18 1.72
N GLY A 93 10.27 2.91 1.47
CA GLY A 93 9.48 2.06 0.58
C GLY A 93 8.04 1.90 1.05
N ILE A 94 7.82 1.72 2.36
CA ILE A 94 6.48 1.65 2.93
C ILE A 94 5.70 2.94 2.64
N ALA A 95 6.31 4.10 2.86
CA ALA A 95 5.66 5.38 2.59
C ALA A 95 5.30 5.54 1.12
N GLU A 96 6.21 5.17 0.22
CA GLU A 96 5.99 5.24 -1.22
C GLU A 96 4.88 4.28 -1.68
N GLY A 97 4.91 3.03 -1.22
CA GLY A 97 3.90 2.02 -1.57
C GLY A 97 2.52 2.38 -1.05
N ALA A 98 2.45 2.87 0.19
CA ALA A 98 1.20 3.31 0.79
C ALA A 98 0.59 4.50 0.01
N ALA A 99 1.42 5.47 -0.37
CA ALA A 99 0.98 6.63 -1.15
C ALA A 99 0.47 6.22 -2.53
N TRP A 100 1.17 5.28 -3.18
CA TRP A 100 0.73 4.76 -4.47
C TRP A 100 -0.63 4.06 -4.37
N ALA A 101 -0.79 3.20 -3.38
CA ALA A 101 -2.04 2.46 -3.16
C ALA A 101 -3.21 3.42 -2.88
N LEU A 102 -2.98 4.44 -2.07
CA LEU A 102 -4.00 5.45 -1.76
C LEU A 102 -4.45 6.18 -3.03
N LYS A 103 -3.52 6.57 -3.90
CA LYS A 103 -3.86 7.21 -5.17
C LYS A 103 -4.73 6.32 -6.05
N GLU A 104 -4.43 5.03 -6.11
CA GLU A 104 -5.22 4.09 -6.90
C GLU A 104 -6.64 3.95 -6.34
N ILE A 105 -6.79 3.96 -5.02
CA ILE A 105 -8.09 3.95 -4.37
C ILE A 105 -8.85 5.25 -4.65
N GLU A 106 -8.21 6.40 -4.48
CA GLU A 106 -8.85 7.71 -4.64
C GLU A 106 -9.40 7.96 -6.04
N LYS A 107 -8.78 7.38 -7.06
CA LYS A 107 -9.26 7.47 -8.45
C LYS A 107 -10.62 6.81 -8.63
N ARG A 108 -11.04 5.95 -7.72
CA ARG A 108 -12.22 5.08 -7.87
C ARG A 108 -13.24 5.22 -6.76
N VAL A 109 -13.10 6.25 -5.93
CA VAL A 109 -14.03 6.52 -4.85
C VAL A 109 -15.15 7.45 -5.33
N GLU A 110 -16.38 7.06 -5.06
CA GLU A 110 -17.56 7.91 -5.29
C GLU A 110 -18.04 8.49 -3.96
N GLY A 111 -18.35 9.76 -4.00
CA GLY A 111 -18.77 10.38 -2.76
C GLY A 111 -19.86 11.39 -2.89
#